data_ee18743479feaa71671ab02d4f3ab3fe
#
_entry.id   ee18743479feaa71671ab02d4f3ab3fe
#
_cell.length_a   1.000
_cell.length_b   1.000
_cell.length_c   1.000
_cell.angle_alpha   90.00
_cell.angle_beta   90.00
_cell.angle_gamma   90.00
#
_symmetry.space_group_name_H-M   'P 1'
#
loop_
_entity.id
_entity.type
_entity.pdbx_description
1 polymer ?
#
loop_
_entity_poly.entity_id
_entity_poly.type
_entity_poly.pdbx_seq_one_letter_code
_entity_poly.pdbx_strand_id
1 'polypeptide(L)'
;YRATLPRARLSQMLQQGGAISDAELWQEFRDRNEAATVTFASVPANPTLEVEIPEAEMRAYYRDHLEDFERPATATISIVSFTTIPGARDTLYAQALADTIRTSILDGSTTFEEAAAQYSADAATRATGGQLGRFGPGQLLPAFENATTELAVGDVAEPVASPQGLHLLQVTARDGDTVAVSHILVPVELSPAGEDEMFDLMDEFEGVALIDGIATAADSVGVPIASDVTVTEGFDFVPGAGALGVAVDWALDPRTPFDEVSEFFQNAGGYHMVEVAGRVEGGTFSFEEARDQVRETLAVERRREAALEAARSQWATVEAGSSLEDAAAGLGWTIGTAGPFTRRQFAAGLGRDTEAVGAAFAAPLGEIAGPLDAGDGVVLLRVDERTQANPELFVAVREQLRSQMQMQAAQSNVNLWINGLRETATVV
;
A
#
# COMPACT_ATOMS: atom_id res chain seq x y z
N TYR A 1 -28.63 17.51 8.43
CA TYR A 1 -29.54 16.39 8.73
C TYR A 1 -30.18 15.79 7.48
N ARG A 2 -30.61 16.56 6.45
CA ARG A 2 -31.24 16.03 5.23
C ARG A 2 -30.26 15.43 4.23
N ALA A 3 -29.00 15.86 4.21
CA ALA A 3 -27.96 15.37 3.29
C ALA A 3 -27.13 14.19 3.87
N THR A 4 -27.07 14.06 5.20
CA THR A 4 -26.27 13.02 5.88
C THR A 4 -26.98 11.68 5.98
N LEU A 5 -28.31 11.68 6.14
CA LEU A 5 -29.13 10.46 6.23
C LEU A 5 -29.09 9.56 4.98
N PRO A 6 -29.19 10.09 3.75
CA PRO A 6 -29.08 9.25 2.54
C PRO A 6 -27.71 8.62 2.38
N ARG A 7 -26.62 9.36 2.69
CA ARG A 7 -25.24 8.88 2.65
C ARG A 7 -25.00 7.77 3.67
N ALA A 8 -25.46 7.96 4.90
CA ALA A 8 -25.35 6.94 5.95
C ALA A 8 -26.13 5.67 5.60
N ARG A 9 -27.34 5.79 5.03
CA ARG A 9 -28.12 4.64 4.57
C ARG A 9 -27.47 3.90 3.42
N LEU A 10 -26.94 4.62 2.44
CA LEU A 10 -26.23 4.04 1.30
C LEU A 10 -24.98 3.30 1.78
N SER A 11 -24.14 3.94 2.61
CA SER A 11 -22.99 3.29 3.23
C SER A 11 -23.38 2.02 3.99
N GLN A 12 -24.47 2.07 4.75
CA GLN A 12 -24.98 0.91 5.48
C GLN A 12 -25.47 -0.21 4.55
N MET A 13 -26.12 0.13 3.42
CA MET A 13 -26.55 -0.85 2.42
C MET A 13 -25.37 -1.50 1.70
N LEU A 14 -24.34 -0.73 1.36
CA LEU A 14 -23.12 -1.23 0.72
C LEU A 14 -22.27 -2.08 1.69
N GLN A 15 -22.29 -1.71 2.97
CA GLN A 15 -21.60 -2.45 4.03
C GLN A 15 -22.35 -3.71 4.50
N GLN A 16 -23.62 -3.91 4.11
CA GLN A 16 -24.28 -5.19 4.30
C GLN A 16 -23.70 -6.20 3.34
N GLY A 17 -22.55 -6.79 3.71
CA GLY A 17 -21.99 -7.93 3.02
C GLY A 17 -23.05 -9.03 2.94
N GLY A 18 -23.12 -9.72 1.80
CA GLY A 18 -24.06 -10.82 1.59
C GLY A 18 -23.97 -11.87 2.70
N ALA A 19 -25.04 -12.65 2.86
CA ALA A 19 -25.04 -13.75 3.80
C ALA A 19 -23.98 -14.79 3.34
N ILE A 20 -22.94 -14.98 4.14
CA ILE A 20 -21.91 -15.99 3.90
C ILE A 20 -22.35 -17.27 4.57
N SER A 21 -22.50 -18.32 3.77
CA SER A 21 -22.92 -19.64 4.24
C SER A 21 -21.81 -20.37 5.01
N ASP A 22 -22.18 -21.32 5.86
CA ASP A 22 -21.21 -22.18 6.56
C ASP A 22 -20.39 -23.03 5.57
N ALA A 23 -20.92 -23.34 4.39
CA ALA A 23 -20.20 -24.05 3.35
C ALA A 23 -19.08 -23.20 2.74
N GLU A 24 -19.34 -21.91 2.48
CA GLU A 24 -18.32 -20.97 2.00
C GLU A 24 -17.24 -20.72 3.06
N LEU A 25 -17.65 -20.59 4.33
CA LEU A 25 -16.68 -20.45 5.43
C LEU A 25 -15.79 -21.68 5.57
N TRP A 26 -16.39 -22.88 5.45
CA TRP A 26 -15.63 -24.13 5.48
C TRP A 26 -14.67 -24.25 4.31
N GLN A 27 -15.09 -23.86 3.10
CA GLN A 27 -14.22 -23.86 1.93
C GLN A 27 -13.05 -22.88 2.09
N GLU A 28 -13.31 -21.66 2.54
CA GLU A 28 -12.26 -20.67 2.80
C GLU A 28 -11.29 -21.13 3.90
N PHE A 29 -11.82 -21.76 4.96
CA PHE A 29 -10.99 -22.34 6.01
C PHE A 29 -10.10 -23.47 5.49
N ARG A 30 -10.66 -24.35 4.65
CA ARG A 30 -9.90 -25.42 3.98
C ARG A 30 -8.78 -24.84 3.12
N ASP A 31 -9.09 -23.87 2.28
CA ASP A 31 -8.14 -23.29 1.34
C ASP A 31 -6.95 -22.62 2.05
N ARG A 32 -7.15 -22.16 3.28
CA ARG A 32 -6.09 -21.57 4.12
C ARG A 32 -5.33 -22.55 5.00
N ASN A 33 -5.94 -23.69 5.34
CA ASN A 33 -5.40 -24.58 6.39
C ASN A 33 -5.09 -26.00 5.89
N GLU A 34 -5.62 -26.43 4.74
CA GLU A 34 -5.14 -27.64 4.08
C GLU A 34 -3.80 -27.35 3.44
N ALA A 35 -2.82 -28.23 3.66
CA ALA A 35 -1.51 -28.12 3.05
C ALA A 35 -1.15 -29.40 2.30
N ALA A 36 -0.44 -29.27 1.20
CA ALA A 36 0.08 -30.37 0.42
C ALA A 36 1.58 -30.26 0.24
N THR A 37 2.25 -31.41 0.24
CA THR A 37 3.64 -31.58 -0.18
C THR A 37 3.65 -32.50 -1.37
N VAL A 38 4.32 -32.11 -2.43
CA VAL A 38 4.38 -32.86 -3.68
C VAL A 38 5.78 -33.00 -4.20
N THR A 39 6.05 -34.12 -4.84
CA THR A 39 7.18 -34.27 -5.78
C THR A 39 6.65 -34.08 -7.19
N PHE A 40 7.35 -33.31 -8.01
CA PHE A 40 6.95 -33.07 -9.39
C PHE A 40 8.11 -33.20 -10.37
N ALA A 41 7.78 -33.58 -11.59
CA ALA A 41 8.68 -33.57 -12.73
C ALA A 41 8.23 -32.45 -13.68
N SER A 42 9.11 -31.52 -14.03
CA SER A 42 8.77 -30.36 -14.85
C SER A 42 9.52 -30.27 -16.15
N VAL A 43 8.84 -29.77 -17.17
CA VAL A 43 9.39 -29.31 -18.42
C VAL A 43 9.04 -27.83 -18.58
N PRO A 44 10.01 -26.92 -18.66
CA PRO A 44 9.72 -25.53 -18.94
C PRO A 44 9.13 -25.38 -20.34
N ALA A 45 8.18 -24.46 -20.53
CA ALA A 45 7.76 -24.07 -21.85
C ALA A 45 8.98 -23.51 -22.60
N ASN A 46 9.21 -23.95 -23.85
CA ASN A 46 10.35 -23.46 -24.62
C ASN A 46 10.11 -22.01 -25.07
N PRO A 47 10.76 -21.01 -24.44
CA PRO A 47 10.52 -19.60 -24.75
C PRO A 47 11.03 -19.21 -26.15
N THR A 48 11.90 -20.03 -26.74
CA THR A 48 12.47 -19.78 -28.08
C THR A 48 11.74 -20.52 -29.19
N LEU A 49 10.66 -21.27 -28.85
CA LEU A 49 9.85 -21.93 -29.87
C LEU A 49 9.18 -20.86 -30.73
N GLU A 50 9.54 -20.83 -32.02
CA GLU A 50 8.87 -19.96 -32.97
C GLU A 50 7.46 -20.50 -33.22
N VAL A 51 6.47 -19.66 -32.94
CA VAL A 51 5.05 -19.94 -33.20
C VAL A 51 4.54 -18.86 -34.15
N GLU A 52 3.85 -19.30 -35.19
CA GLU A 52 3.21 -18.39 -36.12
C GLU A 52 1.82 -18.01 -35.60
N ILE A 53 1.58 -16.73 -35.37
CA ILE A 53 0.30 -16.19 -34.96
C ILE A 53 -0.31 -15.44 -36.14
N PRO A 54 -1.43 -15.95 -36.71
CA PRO A 54 -2.10 -15.29 -37.81
C PRO A 54 -2.63 -13.91 -37.41
N GLU A 55 -2.51 -12.93 -38.27
CA GLU A 55 -3.01 -11.57 -38.00
C GLU A 55 -4.50 -11.54 -37.69
N ALA A 56 -5.28 -12.41 -38.34
CA ALA A 56 -6.72 -12.53 -38.06
C ALA A 56 -7.01 -12.93 -36.61
N GLU A 57 -6.17 -13.80 -36.03
CA GLU A 57 -6.25 -14.22 -34.61
C GLU A 57 -5.84 -13.08 -33.68
N MET A 58 -4.77 -12.37 -33.98
CA MET A 58 -4.35 -11.19 -33.22
C MET A 58 -5.44 -10.11 -33.19
N ARG A 59 -6.08 -9.84 -34.32
CA ARG A 59 -7.19 -8.87 -34.40
C ARG A 59 -8.44 -9.34 -33.67
N ALA A 60 -8.70 -10.65 -33.62
CA ALA A 60 -9.79 -11.21 -32.85
C ALA A 60 -9.53 -11.05 -31.34
N TYR A 61 -8.34 -11.46 -30.89
CA TYR A 61 -7.93 -11.32 -29.50
C TYR A 61 -8.01 -9.85 -29.02
N TYR A 62 -7.40 -8.93 -29.76
CA TYR A 62 -7.44 -7.51 -29.45
C TYR A 62 -8.87 -6.98 -29.31
N ARG A 63 -9.77 -7.33 -30.24
CA ARG A 63 -11.18 -6.88 -30.19
C ARG A 63 -11.95 -7.45 -29.00
N ASP A 64 -11.65 -8.69 -28.63
CA ASP A 64 -12.34 -9.41 -27.55
C ASP A 64 -11.78 -9.06 -26.15
N HIS A 65 -10.61 -8.37 -26.10
CA HIS A 65 -9.88 -7.99 -24.88
C HIS A 65 -9.48 -6.50 -24.91
N LEU A 66 -10.36 -5.61 -25.40
CA LEU A 66 -10.07 -4.17 -25.52
C LEU A 66 -9.69 -3.52 -24.18
N GLU A 67 -10.24 -4.02 -23.08
CA GLU A 67 -9.95 -3.57 -21.72
C GLU A 67 -8.48 -3.76 -21.30
N ASP A 68 -7.81 -4.80 -21.83
CA ASP A 68 -6.39 -5.06 -21.57
C ASP A 68 -5.46 -4.05 -22.27
N PHE A 69 -6.01 -3.27 -23.19
CA PHE A 69 -5.30 -2.29 -24.02
C PHE A 69 -5.73 -0.85 -23.71
N GLU A 70 -6.44 -0.64 -22.62
CA GLU A 70 -6.75 0.71 -22.15
C GLU A 70 -5.50 1.38 -21.58
N ARG A 71 -5.38 2.67 -21.85
CA ARG A 71 -4.38 3.53 -21.23
C ARG A 71 -5.06 4.68 -20.52
N PRO A 72 -4.66 4.98 -19.28
CA PRO A 72 -5.15 6.17 -18.59
C PRO A 72 -4.66 7.44 -19.26
N ALA A 73 -5.38 8.55 -19.04
CA ALA A 73 -4.88 9.86 -19.39
C ALA A 73 -3.65 10.19 -18.52
N THR A 74 -2.69 10.90 -19.12
CA THR A 74 -1.51 11.40 -18.38
C THR A 74 -1.28 12.87 -18.67
N ALA A 75 -0.74 13.59 -17.69
CA ALA A 75 -0.25 14.93 -17.89
C ALA A 75 1.21 15.03 -17.41
N THR A 76 1.97 15.86 -18.11
CA THR A 76 3.31 16.27 -17.66
C THR A 76 3.18 17.65 -17.03
N ILE A 77 3.63 17.77 -15.79
CA ILE A 77 3.54 18.99 -15.01
C ILE A 77 4.92 19.40 -14.48
N SER A 78 5.06 20.69 -14.23
CA SER A 78 6.08 21.23 -13.33
C SER A 78 5.40 21.58 -12.01
N ILE A 79 6.06 21.36 -10.88
CA ILE A 79 5.51 21.60 -9.55
C ILE A 79 6.52 22.24 -8.62
N VAL A 80 6.06 23.24 -7.87
CA VAL A 80 6.79 23.87 -6.74
C VAL A 80 6.01 23.58 -5.47
N SER A 81 6.74 23.29 -4.39
CA SER A 81 6.18 22.92 -3.10
C SER A 81 6.74 23.78 -1.98
N PHE A 82 5.85 24.37 -1.18
CA PHE A 82 6.14 25.07 0.05
C PHE A 82 5.75 24.17 1.21
N THR A 83 6.79 23.62 1.89
CA THR A 83 6.57 22.59 2.90
C THR A 83 6.17 23.18 4.24
N THR A 84 5.17 22.56 4.88
CA THR A 84 4.82 22.78 6.29
C THR A 84 5.57 21.84 7.23
N ILE A 85 6.50 21.02 6.71
CA ILE A 85 7.34 20.15 7.52
C ILE A 85 8.37 20.99 8.26
N PRO A 86 8.42 20.91 9.61
CA PRO A 86 9.33 21.71 10.41
C PRO A 86 10.80 21.47 10.06
N GLY A 87 11.56 22.56 9.97
CA GLY A 87 12.99 22.53 9.72
C GLY A 87 13.84 22.68 10.98
N ALA A 88 15.14 22.92 10.78
CA ALA A 88 16.08 23.11 11.89
C ALA A 88 15.76 24.35 12.74
N ARG A 89 15.25 25.42 12.12
CA ARG A 89 14.86 26.69 12.83
C ARG A 89 13.66 26.38 13.75
N ASP A 90 12.69 25.64 13.28
CA ASP A 90 11.48 25.30 14.04
C ASP A 90 11.83 24.39 15.22
N THR A 91 12.78 23.47 15.03
CA THR A 91 13.33 22.64 16.11
C THR A 91 14.00 23.52 17.17
N LEU A 92 14.80 24.54 16.77
CA LEU A 92 15.40 25.47 17.70
C LEU A 92 14.35 26.32 18.43
N TYR A 93 13.29 26.73 17.75
CA TYR A 93 12.17 27.44 18.36
C TYR A 93 11.45 26.55 19.43
N ALA A 94 11.14 25.33 19.09
CA ALA A 94 10.52 24.37 20.03
C ALA A 94 11.44 24.10 21.23
N GLN A 95 12.77 23.99 21.01
CA GLN A 95 13.76 23.87 22.08
C GLN A 95 13.76 25.10 22.99
N ALA A 96 13.81 26.32 22.43
CA ALA A 96 13.77 27.54 23.20
C ALA A 96 12.48 27.71 23.99
N LEU A 97 11.33 27.27 23.42
CA LEU A 97 10.05 27.26 24.12
C LEU A 97 10.06 26.27 25.30
N ALA A 98 10.56 25.05 25.09
CA ALA A 98 10.68 24.04 26.15
C ALA A 98 11.60 24.52 27.26
N ASP A 99 12.74 25.16 26.94
CA ASP A 99 13.68 25.74 27.91
C ASP A 99 13.04 26.88 28.70
N THR A 100 12.24 27.72 28.05
CA THR A 100 11.49 28.82 28.69
C THR A 100 10.47 28.28 29.67
N ILE A 101 9.69 27.26 29.29
CA ILE A 101 8.71 26.61 30.16
C ILE A 101 9.41 25.97 31.36
N ARG A 102 10.51 25.26 31.12
CA ARG A 102 11.32 24.64 32.18
C ARG A 102 11.85 25.69 33.18
N THR A 103 12.40 26.76 32.66
CA THR A 103 12.92 27.87 33.49
C THR A 103 11.83 28.46 34.37
N SER A 104 10.63 28.71 33.83
CA SER A 104 9.50 29.25 34.58
C SER A 104 8.99 28.29 35.68
N ILE A 105 9.14 26.99 35.47
CA ILE A 105 8.83 25.99 36.51
C ILE A 105 9.90 25.97 37.60
N LEU A 106 11.18 26.02 37.21
CA LEU A 106 12.32 25.98 38.13
C LEU A 106 12.43 27.24 39.02
N ASP A 107 12.06 28.44 38.50
CA ASP A 107 12.06 29.67 39.26
C ASP A 107 10.76 29.91 40.06
N GLY A 108 9.78 29.00 39.93
CA GLY A 108 8.52 29.00 40.67
C GLY A 108 7.49 29.99 40.13
N SER A 109 7.69 30.55 38.92
CA SER A 109 6.72 31.44 38.26
C SER A 109 5.43 30.71 37.86
N THR A 110 5.49 29.38 37.63
CA THR A 110 4.39 28.52 37.36
C THR A 110 4.65 27.11 37.94
N THR A 111 3.61 26.34 38.18
CA THR A 111 3.72 24.91 38.55
C THR A 111 3.83 24.06 37.30
N PHE A 112 4.33 22.82 37.45
CA PHE A 112 4.39 21.88 36.33
C PHE A 112 2.98 21.56 35.77
N GLU A 113 1.99 21.41 36.66
CA GLU A 113 0.60 21.16 36.29
C GLU A 113 -0.02 22.32 35.49
N GLU A 114 0.23 23.56 35.91
CA GLU A 114 -0.24 24.76 35.21
C GLU A 114 0.44 24.88 33.84
N ALA A 115 1.73 24.63 33.77
CA ALA A 115 2.49 24.63 32.52
C ALA A 115 2.01 23.50 31.58
N ALA A 116 1.72 22.31 32.10
CA ALA A 116 1.15 21.23 31.33
C ALA A 116 -0.22 21.60 30.75
N ALA A 117 -1.08 22.21 31.55
CA ALA A 117 -2.41 22.66 31.13
C ALA A 117 -2.35 23.73 30.02
N GLN A 118 -1.35 24.60 30.07
CA GLN A 118 -1.19 25.72 29.14
C GLN A 118 -0.46 25.34 27.85
N TYR A 119 0.64 24.55 27.94
CA TYR A 119 1.58 24.37 26.85
C TYR A 119 1.63 22.95 26.28
N SER A 120 1.15 21.92 27.02
CA SER A 120 1.26 20.55 26.53
C SER A 120 0.33 20.29 25.33
N ALA A 121 0.89 19.80 24.25
CA ALA A 121 0.13 19.33 23.09
C ALA A 121 -0.51 17.95 23.32
N ASP A 122 -0.12 17.21 24.38
CA ASP A 122 -0.75 15.93 24.71
C ASP A 122 -2.13 16.14 25.35
N ALA A 123 -3.18 16.03 24.52
CA ALA A 123 -4.56 16.20 24.95
C ALA A 123 -5.01 15.16 25.98
N ALA A 124 -4.37 14.00 26.06
CA ALA A 124 -4.76 12.94 26.98
C ALA A 124 -4.36 13.25 28.41
N THR A 125 -3.20 13.89 28.61
CA THR A 125 -2.65 14.15 29.95
C THR A 125 -2.66 15.63 30.35
N ARG A 126 -2.79 16.55 29.39
CA ARG A 126 -2.78 18.00 29.62
C ARG A 126 -3.73 18.42 30.75
N ALA A 127 -4.97 17.92 30.75
CA ALA A 127 -5.99 18.29 31.74
C ALA A 127 -5.72 17.71 33.14
N THR A 128 -4.83 16.74 33.25
CA THR A 128 -4.45 16.08 34.51
C THR A 128 -3.03 16.43 34.94
N GLY A 129 -2.52 17.61 34.53
CA GLY A 129 -1.17 18.06 34.89
C GLY A 129 -0.04 17.27 34.23
N GLY A 130 -0.29 16.67 33.07
CA GLY A 130 0.68 15.89 32.33
C GLY A 130 0.96 14.49 32.89
N GLN A 131 0.12 13.94 33.76
CA GLN A 131 0.38 12.67 34.44
C GLN A 131 0.38 11.49 33.48
N LEU A 132 1.51 10.84 33.31
CA LEU A 132 1.67 9.59 32.53
C LEU A 132 1.38 8.35 33.36
N GLY A 133 1.60 8.40 34.66
CA GLY A 133 1.43 7.27 35.56
C GLY A 133 2.70 6.78 36.23
N ARG A 134 2.70 5.51 36.66
CA ARG A 134 3.84 4.85 37.35
C ARG A 134 4.48 3.81 36.43
N PHE A 135 5.80 3.78 36.39
CA PHE A 135 6.58 2.95 35.51
C PHE A 135 7.73 2.29 36.24
N GLY A 136 7.88 0.99 36.07
CA GLY A 136 9.05 0.23 36.45
C GLY A 136 10.14 0.26 35.39
N PRO A 137 11.31 -0.34 35.68
CA PRO A 137 12.41 -0.41 34.72
C PRO A 137 12.00 -1.02 33.37
N GLY A 138 12.42 -0.39 32.25
CA GLY A 138 12.13 -0.83 30.89
C GLY A 138 10.68 -0.57 30.40
N GLN A 139 9.86 0.16 31.14
CA GLN A 139 8.49 0.48 30.74
C GLN A 139 8.35 1.86 30.07
N LEU A 140 9.33 2.73 30.23
CA LEU A 140 9.41 4.01 29.53
C LEU A 140 10.21 3.88 28.25
N LEU A 141 10.05 4.87 27.35
CA LEU A 141 10.99 5.03 26.24
C LEU A 141 12.41 5.17 26.80
N PRO A 142 13.44 4.58 26.18
CA PRO A 142 14.81 4.62 26.70
C PRO A 142 15.31 6.02 27.01
N ALA A 143 14.96 7.03 26.19
CA ALA A 143 15.31 8.42 26.40
C ALA A 143 14.64 8.99 27.66
N PHE A 144 13.39 8.64 27.93
CA PHE A 144 12.64 9.08 29.11
C PHE A 144 13.15 8.40 30.36
N GLU A 145 13.45 7.12 30.28
CA GLU A 145 14.02 6.35 31.39
C GLU A 145 15.37 6.92 31.80
N ASN A 146 16.27 7.17 30.85
CA ASN A 146 17.57 7.77 31.10
C ASN A 146 17.43 9.15 31.77
N ALA A 147 16.50 9.98 31.26
CA ALA A 147 16.29 11.34 31.81
C ALA A 147 15.68 11.35 33.21
N THR A 148 14.90 10.31 33.57
CA THR A 148 14.22 10.25 34.89
C THR A 148 14.96 9.43 35.94
N THR A 149 15.97 8.63 35.56
CA THR A 149 16.67 7.70 36.46
C THR A 149 17.33 8.41 37.63
N GLU A 150 18.00 9.54 37.40
CA GLU A 150 18.77 10.27 38.43
C GLU A 150 18.04 11.48 38.98
N LEU A 151 16.82 11.82 38.45
CA LEU A 151 16.06 12.95 38.92
C LEU A 151 15.50 12.73 40.33
N ALA A 152 15.62 13.75 41.19
CA ALA A 152 14.92 13.76 42.48
C ALA A 152 13.41 13.99 42.27
N VAL A 153 12.61 13.64 43.26
CA VAL A 153 11.17 13.93 43.25
C VAL A 153 10.95 15.45 43.27
N GLY A 154 10.21 15.94 42.30
CA GLY A 154 9.95 17.36 42.06
C GLY A 154 10.84 17.98 40.99
N ASP A 155 11.95 17.38 40.62
CA ASP A 155 12.86 17.91 39.60
C ASP A 155 12.30 17.71 38.19
N VAL A 156 12.69 18.65 37.28
CA VAL A 156 12.32 18.65 35.87
C VAL A 156 13.56 18.40 35.01
N ALA A 157 13.47 17.40 34.14
CA ALA A 157 14.55 17.05 33.22
C ALA A 157 14.83 18.17 32.18
N GLU A 158 16.01 18.13 31.57
CA GLU A 158 16.24 18.82 30.29
C GLU A 158 15.25 18.31 29.25
N PRO A 159 14.89 19.11 28.21
CA PRO A 159 14.00 18.66 27.16
C PRO A 159 14.50 17.37 26.50
N VAL A 160 13.63 16.35 26.44
CA VAL A 160 13.92 15.03 25.89
C VAL A 160 13.22 14.87 24.55
N ALA A 161 13.96 14.57 23.51
CA ALA A 161 13.39 14.38 22.17
C ALA A 161 12.67 13.02 22.01
N SER A 162 11.57 13.03 21.30
CA SER A 162 10.85 11.86 20.82
C SER A 162 10.32 12.08 19.38
N PRO A 163 9.74 11.07 18.72
CA PRO A 163 9.10 11.28 17.42
C PRO A 163 7.92 12.28 17.43
N GLN A 164 7.32 12.56 18.60
CA GLN A 164 6.22 13.50 18.74
C GLN A 164 6.68 14.95 19.02
N GLY A 165 7.95 15.15 19.37
CA GLY A 165 8.49 16.46 19.75
C GLY A 165 9.41 16.40 20.96
N LEU A 166 9.49 17.49 21.70
CA LEU A 166 10.29 17.63 22.91
C LEU A 166 9.41 17.44 24.15
N HIS A 167 9.92 16.72 25.13
CA HIS A 167 9.21 16.44 26.37
C HIS A 167 9.97 17.02 27.55
N LEU A 168 9.29 17.81 28.39
CA LEU A 168 9.73 18.09 29.73
C LEU A 168 9.17 17.00 30.64
N LEU A 169 10.02 16.35 31.42
CA LEU A 169 9.64 15.26 32.32
C LEU A 169 9.85 15.68 33.77
N GLN A 170 8.87 15.40 34.63
CA GLN A 170 8.98 15.59 36.07
C GLN A 170 8.77 14.26 36.80
N VAL A 171 9.62 13.93 37.74
CA VAL A 171 9.41 12.81 38.65
C VAL A 171 8.52 13.30 39.81
N THR A 172 7.27 12.81 39.88
CA THR A 172 6.32 13.23 40.92
C THR A 172 6.35 12.33 42.16
N ALA A 173 6.78 11.08 42.02
CA ALA A 173 7.00 10.15 43.13
C ALA A 173 7.99 9.06 42.73
N ARG A 174 8.68 8.46 43.75
CA ARG A 174 9.59 7.34 43.55
C ARG A 174 9.36 6.31 44.69
N ASP A 175 9.26 5.04 44.29
CA ASP A 175 9.13 3.91 45.23
C ASP A 175 10.00 2.76 44.73
N GLY A 176 11.19 2.63 45.33
CA GLY A 176 12.26 1.76 44.83
C GLY A 176 12.62 2.11 43.39
N ASP A 177 12.54 1.11 42.49
CA ASP A 177 12.84 1.27 41.08
C ASP A 177 11.64 1.78 40.23
N THR A 178 10.47 2.02 40.87
CA THR A 178 9.28 2.55 40.20
C THR A 178 9.21 4.07 40.32
N VAL A 179 9.02 4.77 39.22
CA VAL A 179 8.87 6.23 39.17
C VAL A 179 7.48 6.61 38.69
N ALA A 180 6.89 7.63 39.31
CA ALA A 180 5.72 8.30 38.78
C ALA A 180 6.19 9.53 37.98
N VAL A 181 5.74 9.66 36.74
CA VAL A 181 6.22 10.68 35.80
C VAL A 181 5.07 11.49 35.28
N SER A 182 5.23 12.81 35.22
CA SER A 182 4.42 13.73 34.43
C SER A 182 5.24 14.30 33.28
N HIS A 183 4.58 14.65 32.17
CA HIS A 183 5.24 15.25 31.02
C HIS A 183 4.51 16.48 30.47
N ILE A 184 5.24 17.33 29.78
CA ILE A 184 4.75 18.40 28.92
C ILE A 184 5.29 18.12 27.52
N LEU A 185 4.42 17.90 26.54
CA LEU A 185 4.80 17.73 25.15
C LEU A 185 4.81 19.08 24.45
N VAL A 186 5.97 19.49 23.97
CA VAL A 186 6.17 20.62 23.05
C VAL A 186 6.44 20.05 21.67
N PRO A 187 5.48 20.10 20.75
CA PRO A 187 5.66 19.54 19.41
C PRO A 187 6.66 20.40 18.63
N VAL A 188 7.36 19.75 17.69
CA VAL A 188 8.14 20.48 16.70
C VAL A 188 7.22 20.71 15.51
N GLU A 189 6.66 21.89 15.41
CA GLU A 189 5.78 22.35 14.35
C GLU A 189 6.40 23.58 13.66
N LEU A 190 5.86 23.97 12.51
CA LEU A 190 6.30 25.22 11.86
C LEU A 190 6.12 26.39 12.85
N SER A 191 7.17 27.12 13.12
CA SER A 191 7.13 28.24 14.05
C SER A 191 6.33 29.40 13.45
N PRO A 192 5.70 30.29 14.25
CA PRO A 192 4.98 31.45 13.71
C PRO A 192 5.83 32.28 12.75
N ALA A 193 7.11 32.48 13.03
CA ALA A 193 8.01 33.19 12.14
C ALA A 193 8.35 32.40 10.86
N GLY A 194 8.39 31.04 10.94
CA GLY A 194 8.56 30.17 9.78
C GLY A 194 7.32 30.15 8.92
N GLU A 195 6.14 30.20 9.53
CA GLU A 195 4.85 30.27 8.85
C GLU A 195 4.70 31.62 8.10
N ASP A 196 4.96 32.74 8.77
CA ASP A 196 4.94 34.05 8.14
C ASP A 196 5.92 34.12 6.96
N GLU A 197 7.18 33.66 7.13
CA GLU A 197 8.19 33.62 6.07
C GLU A 197 7.77 32.77 4.88
N MET A 198 7.12 31.63 5.14
CA MET A 198 6.60 30.75 4.09
C MET A 198 5.48 31.46 3.30
N PHE A 199 4.54 32.10 3.96
CA PHE A 199 3.46 32.82 3.28
C PHE A 199 3.96 34.04 2.50
N ASP A 200 4.91 34.83 3.06
CA ASP A 200 5.54 35.92 2.33
C ASP A 200 6.22 35.41 1.05
N LEU A 201 6.91 34.27 1.13
CA LEU A 201 7.58 33.63 0.00
C LEU A 201 6.59 33.13 -1.04
N MET A 202 5.45 32.56 -0.58
CA MET A 202 4.37 32.10 -1.47
C MET A 202 3.73 33.27 -2.21
N ASP A 203 3.45 34.38 -1.55
CA ASP A 203 2.90 35.62 -2.17
C ASP A 203 3.84 36.19 -3.23
N GLU A 204 5.15 36.27 -2.95
CA GLU A 204 6.16 36.70 -3.91
C GLU A 204 6.24 35.76 -5.12
N PHE A 205 6.24 34.44 -4.86
CA PHE A 205 6.26 33.39 -5.89
C PHE A 205 5.02 33.49 -6.79
N GLU A 206 3.81 33.54 -6.22
CA GLU A 206 2.55 33.61 -6.96
C GLU A 206 2.50 34.82 -7.88
N GLY A 207 2.96 35.96 -7.37
CA GLY A 207 3.00 37.20 -8.15
C GLY A 207 3.84 37.12 -9.42
N VAL A 208 4.91 36.32 -9.42
CA VAL A 208 5.75 36.06 -10.61
C VAL A 208 5.18 34.90 -11.43
N ALA A 209 4.74 33.83 -10.76
CA ALA A 209 4.32 32.60 -11.42
C ALA A 209 3.13 32.81 -12.36
N LEU A 210 2.16 33.64 -11.96
CA LEU A 210 0.97 33.94 -12.77
C LEU A 210 1.28 34.78 -14.03
N ILE A 211 2.48 35.37 -14.13
CA ILE A 211 2.88 36.23 -15.26
C ILE A 211 3.92 35.53 -16.14
N ASP A 212 4.94 34.96 -15.52
CA ASP A 212 6.16 34.48 -16.17
C ASP A 212 6.38 32.97 -16.01
N GLY A 213 5.41 32.23 -15.43
CA GLY A 213 5.43 30.78 -15.20
C GLY A 213 6.18 30.38 -13.93
N ILE A 214 5.92 29.14 -13.47
CA ILE A 214 6.47 28.67 -12.18
C ILE A 214 7.99 28.47 -12.19
N ALA A 215 8.60 28.22 -13.34
CA ALA A 215 10.06 28.07 -13.44
C ALA A 215 10.77 29.40 -13.16
N THR A 216 10.29 30.52 -13.76
CA THR A 216 10.83 31.86 -13.52
C THR A 216 10.60 32.28 -12.08
N ALA A 217 9.41 32.00 -11.54
CA ALA A 217 9.09 32.30 -10.14
C ALA A 217 10.00 31.52 -9.18
N ALA A 218 10.22 30.24 -9.43
CA ALA A 218 11.09 29.39 -8.61
C ALA A 218 12.53 29.93 -8.54
N ASP A 219 13.06 30.33 -9.68
CA ASP A 219 14.40 30.95 -9.75
C ASP A 219 14.46 32.30 -9.01
N SER A 220 13.39 33.12 -9.09
CA SER A 220 13.36 34.43 -8.46
C SER A 220 13.39 34.40 -6.93
N VAL A 221 12.66 33.41 -6.34
CA VAL A 221 12.58 33.27 -4.87
C VAL A 221 13.52 32.17 -4.33
N GLY A 222 14.23 31.45 -5.21
CA GLY A 222 15.22 30.45 -4.83
C GLY A 222 14.61 29.15 -4.28
N VAL A 223 13.39 28.78 -4.70
CA VAL A 223 12.76 27.52 -4.31
C VAL A 223 12.98 26.45 -5.37
N PRO A 224 13.10 25.17 -4.97
CA PRO A 224 13.28 24.08 -5.92
C PRO A 224 12.00 23.83 -6.74
N ILE A 225 12.17 23.55 -8.03
CA ILE A 225 11.12 23.10 -8.93
C ILE A 225 11.36 21.65 -9.34
N ALA A 226 10.31 20.83 -9.36
CA ALA A 226 10.33 19.52 -10.01
C ALA A 226 9.63 19.66 -11.37
N SER A 227 10.39 19.46 -12.45
CA SER A 227 9.89 19.49 -13.83
C SER A 227 9.72 18.10 -14.38
N ASP A 228 8.96 17.98 -15.48
CA ASP A 228 8.69 16.72 -16.19
C ASP A 228 8.07 15.62 -15.31
N VAL A 229 7.29 16.04 -14.30
CA VAL A 229 6.58 15.10 -13.43
C VAL A 229 5.36 14.57 -14.17
N THR A 230 5.30 13.26 -14.38
CA THR A 230 4.12 12.62 -14.98
C THR A 230 3.10 12.27 -13.91
N VAL A 231 1.87 12.74 -14.10
CA VAL A 231 0.68 12.37 -13.33
C VAL A 231 -0.26 11.55 -14.19
N THR A 232 -0.99 10.62 -13.58
CA THR A 232 -1.80 9.63 -14.29
C THR A 232 -3.20 9.58 -13.71
N GLU A 233 -4.19 9.52 -14.57
CA GLU A 233 -5.60 9.36 -14.20
C GLU A 233 -5.81 8.17 -13.25
N GLY A 234 -6.59 8.41 -12.19
CA GLY A 234 -6.87 7.40 -11.17
C GLY A 234 -5.78 7.20 -10.11
N PHE A 235 -4.66 7.93 -10.20
CA PHE A 235 -3.60 7.93 -9.20
C PHE A 235 -3.48 9.31 -8.55
N ASP A 236 -3.86 9.41 -7.28
CA ASP A 236 -3.85 10.67 -6.53
C ASP A 236 -2.44 11.12 -6.07
N PHE A 237 -1.43 10.33 -6.33
CA PHE A 237 -0.06 10.58 -5.87
C PHE A 237 0.76 11.35 -6.90
N VAL A 238 1.32 12.49 -6.48
CA VAL A 238 2.26 13.29 -7.26
C VAL A 238 3.68 13.10 -6.70
N PRO A 239 4.65 12.63 -7.52
CA PRO A 239 6.03 12.48 -7.09
C PRO A 239 6.59 13.77 -6.51
N GLY A 240 7.13 13.71 -5.29
CA GLY A 240 7.70 14.86 -4.57
C GLY A 240 6.69 15.72 -3.80
N ALA A 241 5.39 15.57 -4.02
CA ALA A 241 4.36 16.33 -3.31
C ALA A 241 3.38 15.44 -2.50
N GLY A 242 3.35 14.11 -2.76
CA GLY A 242 2.49 13.19 -2.04
C GLY A 242 1.07 13.12 -2.62
N ALA A 243 0.07 12.81 -1.77
CA ALA A 243 -1.33 12.71 -2.20
C ALA A 243 -1.88 14.09 -2.55
N LEU A 244 -2.17 14.32 -3.82
CA LEU A 244 -2.62 15.61 -4.37
C LEU A 244 -3.58 15.39 -5.57
N GLY A 245 -4.60 14.55 -5.39
CA GLY A 245 -5.54 14.15 -6.45
C GLY A 245 -6.22 15.33 -7.13
N VAL A 246 -6.53 16.41 -6.39
CA VAL A 246 -7.12 17.63 -6.97
C VAL A 246 -6.21 18.28 -8.02
N ALA A 247 -4.88 18.26 -7.80
CA ALA A 247 -3.93 18.78 -8.78
C ALA A 247 -3.82 17.85 -10.00
N VAL A 248 -3.92 16.54 -9.78
CA VAL A 248 -3.96 15.55 -10.87
C VAL A 248 -5.19 15.75 -11.74
N ASP A 249 -6.37 15.86 -11.12
CA ASP A 249 -7.64 16.11 -11.84
C ASP A 249 -7.59 17.43 -12.61
N TRP A 250 -7.05 18.50 -12.00
CA TRP A 250 -6.87 19.80 -12.65
C TRP A 250 -5.92 19.73 -13.84
N ALA A 251 -4.79 19.02 -13.70
CA ALA A 251 -3.81 18.86 -14.76
C ALA A 251 -4.32 18.03 -15.93
N LEU A 252 -5.21 17.06 -15.66
CA LEU A 252 -5.83 16.19 -16.67
C LEU A 252 -7.06 16.80 -17.33
N ASP A 253 -7.66 17.86 -16.76
CA ASP A 253 -8.85 18.50 -17.34
C ASP A 253 -8.51 19.08 -18.72
N PRO A 254 -9.19 18.66 -19.80
CA PRO A 254 -8.95 19.19 -21.15
C PRO A 254 -9.18 20.71 -21.27
N ARG A 255 -9.91 21.31 -20.33
CA ARG A 255 -10.19 22.75 -20.29
C ARG A 255 -9.03 23.56 -19.73
N THR A 256 -8.12 22.92 -18.96
CA THR A 256 -6.92 23.58 -18.47
C THR A 256 -5.93 23.76 -19.63
N PRO A 257 -5.59 25.00 -20.02
CA PRO A 257 -4.61 25.25 -21.09
C PRO A 257 -3.22 24.74 -20.74
N PHE A 258 -2.38 24.54 -21.74
CA PHE A 258 -0.95 24.33 -21.51
C PHE A 258 -0.33 25.65 -21.05
N ASP A 259 0.72 25.54 -20.24
CA ASP A 259 1.41 26.67 -19.60
C ASP A 259 0.53 27.47 -18.61
N GLU A 260 -0.68 26.94 -18.27
CA GLU A 260 -1.49 27.53 -17.21
C GLU A 260 -0.95 27.12 -15.85
N VAL A 261 -0.84 28.11 -14.97
CA VAL A 261 -0.42 27.96 -13.58
C VAL A 261 -1.64 27.85 -12.69
N SER A 262 -1.67 26.84 -11.82
CA SER A 262 -2.79 26.62 -10.89
C SER A 262 -2.83 27.62 -9.74
N GLU A 263 -3.94 27.65 -9.02
CA GLU A 263 -3.92 28.14 -7.62
C GLU A 263 -3.11 27.16 -6.75
N PHE A 264 -2.84 27.56 -5.48
CA PHE A 264 -2.21 26.66 -4.55
C PHE A 264 -3.12 25.52 -4.13
N PHE A 265 -2.68 24.30 -4.37
CA PHE A 265 -3.26 23.10 -3.78
C PHE A 265 -2.62 22.80 -2.43
N GLN A 266 -3.38 22.27 -1.49
CA GLN A 266 -2.90 21.96 -0.14
C GLN A 266 -3.07 20.49 0.19
N ASN A 267 -2.07 19.92 0.85
CA ASN A 267 -2.16 18.61 1.51
C ASN A 267 -1.41 18.64 2.87
N ALA A 268 -1.23 17.47 3.48
CA ALA A 268 -0.54 17.35 4.76
C ALA A 268 0.95 17.73 4.70
N GLY A 269 1.57 17.78 3.50
CA GLY A 269 2.98 18.12 3.29
C GLY A 269 3.22 19.61 3.07
N GLY A 270 2.19 20.38 2.72
CA GLY A 270 2.30 21.80 2.43
C GLY A 270 1.40 22.31 1.32
N TYR A 271 1.85 23.38 0.67
CA TYR A 271 1.19 24.04 -0.43
C TYR A 271 1.96 23.80 -1.73
N HIS A 272 1.23 23.57 -2.80
CA HIS A 272 1.78 23.14 -4.09
C HIS A 272 1.15 23.96 -5.21
N MET A 273 1.96 24.47 -6.11
CA MET A 273 1.51 25.12 -7.34
C MET A 273 2.04 24.34 -8.54
N VAL A 274 1.20 24.11 -9.52
CA VAL A 274 1.53 23.30 -10.70
C VAL A 274 1.30 24.06 -11.99
N GLU A 275 2.07 23.71 -13.02
CA GLU A 275 1.93 24.20 -14.39
C GLU A 275 1.89 23.01 -15.34
N VAL A 276 0.96 23.01 -16.29
CA VAL A 276 0.77 21.88 -17.23
C VAL A 276 1.64 22.09 -18.45
N ALA A 277 2.68 21.24 -18.60
CA ALA A 277 3.57 21.24 -19.76
C ALA A 277 3.03 20.42 -20.94
N GLY A 278 2.23 19.39 -20.67
CA GLY A 278 1.69 18.53 -21.72
C GLY A 278 0.64 17.57 -21.21
N ARG A 279 -0.15 16.99 -22.12
CA ARG A 279 -1.20 16.02 -21.80
C ARG A 279 -1.29 14.96 -22.90
N VAL A 280 -1.50 13.72 -22.48
CA VAL A 280 -1.86 12.61 -23.38
C VAL A 280 -3.23 12.11 -22.96
N GLU A 281 -4.18 12.16 -23.87
CA GLU A 281 -5.53 11.67 -23.62
C GLU A 281 -5.51 10.16 -23.33
N GLY A 282 -6.34 9.75 -22.41
CA GLY A 282 -6.63 8.35 -22.16
C GLY A 282 -7.39 7.73 -23.35
N GLY A 283 -7.47 6.42 -23.36
CA GLY A 283 -8.19 5.69 -24.40
C GLY A 283 -7.63 4.29 -24.57
N THR A 284 -7.99 3.64 -25.68
CA THR A 284 -7.52 2.30 -26.00
C THR A 284 -6.39 2.39 -27.03
N PHE A 285 -5.28 1.71 -26.82
CA PHE A 285 -4.25 1.57 -27.84
C PHE A 285 -4.87 1.01 -29.12
N SER A 286 -4.54 1.56 -30.26
CA SER A 286 -4.96 0.97 -31.55
C SER A 286 -4.35 -0.44 -31.69
N PHE A 287 -4.95 -1.26 -32.57
CA PHE A 287 -4.39 -2.60 -32.86
C PHE A 287 -2.92 -2.53 -33.32
N GLU A 288 -2.54 -1.53 -34.08
CA GLU A 288 -1.16 -1.39 -34.58
C GLU A 288 -0.19 -1.05 -33.43
N GLU A 289 -0.61 -0.27 -32.45
CA GLU A 289 0.16 0.03 -31.24
C GLU A 289 0.26 -1.20 -30.31
N ALA A 290 -0.84 -1.95 -30.14
CA ALA A 290 -0.93 -3.13 -29.28
C ALA A 290 -0.39 -4.43 -29.94
N ARG A 291 -0.08 -4.39 -31.25
CA ARG A 291 0.21 -5.56 -32.06
C ARG A 291 1.31 -6.47 -31.50
N ASP A 292 2.38 -5.89 -31.01
CA ASP A 292 3.51 -6.67 -30.50
C ASP A 292 3.17 -7.30 -29.13
N GLN A 293 2.41 -6.60 -28.30
CA GLN A 293 1.89 -7.11 -27.04
C GLN A 293 0.91 -8.26 -27.29
N VAL A 294 -0.06 -8.09 -28.19
CA VAL A 294 -1.01 -9.15 -28.58
C VAL A 294 -0.27 -10.38 -29.11
N ARG A 295 0.72 -10.16 -29.99
CA ARG A 295 1.52 -11.26 -30.54
C ARG A 295 2.23 -12.04 -29.44
N GLU A 296 2.87 -11.36 -28.52
CA GLU A 296 3.62 -12.03 -27.45
C GLU A 296 2.68 -12.76 -26.48
N THR A 297 1.54 -12.19 -26.14
CA THR A 297 0.52 -12.87 -25.31
C THR A 297 0.07 -14.16 -25.96
N LEU A 298 -0.34 -14.13 -27.22
CA LEU A 298 -0.77 -15.32 -27.95
C LEU A 298 0.38 -16.31 -28.17
N ALA A 299 1.61 -15.83 -28.39
CA ALA A 299 2.78 -16.69 -28.54
C ALA A 299 3.10 -17.44 -27.24
N VAL A 300 2.97 -16.82 -26.08
CA VAL A 300 3.12 -17.47 -24.78
C VAL A 300 2.07 -18.56 -24.59
N GLU A 301 0.82 -18.28 -24.92
CA GLU A 301 -0.28 -19.28 -24.85
C GLU A 301 -0.01 -20.48 -25.78
N ARG A 302 0.38 -20.23 -27.02
CA ARG A 302 0.69 -21.27 -27.99
C ARG A 302 1.90 -22.13 -27.59
N ARG A 303 2.94 -21.49 -27.04
CA ARG A 303 4.11 -22.23 -26.52
C ARG A 303 3.71 -23.15 -25.36
N ARG A 304 2.82 -22.67 -24.49
CA ARG A 304 2.29 -23.46 -23.37
C ARG A 304 1.43 -24.63 -23.84
N GLU A 305 0.52 -24.41 -24.78
CA GLU A 305 -0.27 -25.46 -25.39
C GLU A 305 0.62 -26.52 -26.06
N ALA A 306 1.60 -26.09 -26.84
CA ALA A 306 2.55 -26.99 -27.50
C ALA A 306 3.38 -27.81 -26.48
N ALA A 307 3.79 -27.18 -25.38
CA ALA A 307 4.51 -27.87 -24.31
C ALA A 307 3.62 -28.93 -23.64
N LEU A 308 2.34 -28.60 -23.39
CA LEU A 308 1.38 -29.54 -22.80
C LEU A 308 1.10 -30.73 -23.72
N GLU A 309 0.93 -30.50 -25.02
CA GLU A 309 0.73 -31.56 -26.00
C GLU A 309 1.95 -32.48 -26.14
N ALA A 310 3.14 -31.85 -26.21
CA ALA A 310 4.40 -32.61 -26.22
C ALA A 310 4.59 -33.44 -24.95
N ALA A 311 4.27 -32.90 -23.79
CA ALA A 311 4.32 -33.60 -22.52
C ALA A 311 3.34 -34.76 -22.46
N ARG A 312 2.11 -34.57 -22.96
CA ARG A 312 1.09 -35.65 -23.06
C ARG A 312 1.58 -36.79 -23.97
N SER A 313 2.15 -36.46 -25.13
CA SER A 313 2.70 -37.42 -26.07
C SER A 313 3.86 -38.20 -25.46
N GLN A 314 4.78 -37.53 -24.78
CA GLN A 314 5.89 -38.18 -24.08
C GLN A 314 5.42 -39.03 -22.91
N TRP A 315 4.48 -38.56 -22.11
CA TRP A 315 3.90 -39.32 -21.00
C TRP A 315 3.23 -40.62 -21.46
N ALA A 316 2.55 -40.61 -22.59
CA ALA A 316 1.92 -41.77 -23.16
C ALA A 316 2.93 -42.90 -23.53
N THR A 317 4.22 -42.61 -23.63
CA THR A 317 5.27 -43.62 -23.90
C THR A 317 5.85 -44.22 -22.63
N VAL A 318 5.51 -43.69 -21.44
CA VAL A 318 5.98 -44.21 -20.15
C VAL A 318 5.24 -45.50 -19.81
N GLU A 319 6.00 -46.52 -19.36
CA GLU A 319 5.40 -47.79 -18.96
C GLU A 319 4.47 -47.61 -17.74
N ALA A 320 3.33 -48.29 -17.78
CA ALA A 320 2.38 -48.26 -16.67
C ALA A 320 3.03 -48.82 -15.40
N GLY A 321 3.00 -48.01 -14.32
CA GLY A 321 3.60 -48.35 -13.04
C GLY A 321 5.04 -47.88 -12.86
N SER A 322 5.61 -47.13 -13.81
CA SER A 322 6.89 -46.41 -13.60
C SER A 322 6.78 -45.44 -12.45
N SER A 323 7.87 -45.27 -11.69
CA SER A 323 7.98 -44.18 -10.71
C SER A 323 8.03 -42.83 -11.41
N LEU A 324 7.71 -41.74 -10.70
CA LEU A 324 7.82 -40.37 -11.23
C LEU A 324 9.29 -40.04 -11.56
N GLU A 325 10.21 -40.55 -10.75
CA GLU A 325 11.65 -40.39 -10.89
C GLU A 325 12.20 -41.05 -12.15
N ASP A 326 11.78 -42.35 -12.39
CA ASP A 326 12.19 -43.10 -13.57
C ASP A 326 11.61 -42.50 -14.85
N ALA A 327 10.34 -42.08 -14.81
CA ALA A 327 9.69 -41.41 -15.90
C ALA A 327 10.39 -40.09 -16.27
N ALA A 328 10.69 -39.28 -15.27
CA ALA A 328 11.40 -38.00 -15.46
C ALA A 328 12.79 -38.21 -16.05
N ALA A 329 13.54 -39.19 -15.53
CA ALA A 329 14.87 -39.51 -16.03
C ALA A 329 14.82 -40.00 -17.51
N GLY A 330 13.83 -40.82 -17.86
CA GLY A 330 13.60 -41.33 -19.22
C GLY A 330 13.22 -40.21 -20.21
N LEU A 331 12.50 -39.20 -19.74
CA LEU A 331 12.03 -38.06 -20.53
C LEU A 331 12.98 -36.85 -20.51
N GLY A 332 14.00 -36.85 -19.65
CA GLY A 332 14.90 -35.72 -19.47
C GLY A 332 14.26 -34.54 -18.74
N TRP A 333 13.25 -34.82 -17.90
CA TRP A 333 12.53 -33.79 -17.12
C TRP A 333 13.21 -33.53 -15.78
N THR A 334 13.03 -32.34 -15.24
CA THR A 334 13.65 -31.93 -13.97
C THR A 334 12.73 -32.29 -12.81
N ILE A 335 13.28 -33.00 -11.80
CA ILE A 335 12.58 -33.32 -10.57
C ILE A 335 12.72 -32.18 -9.58
N GLY A 336 11.62 -31.84 -8.94
CA GLY A 336 11.53 -30.87 -7.84
C GLY A 336 10.57 -31.32 -6.76
N THR A 337 10.59 -30.62 -5.63
CA THR A 337 9.64 -30.77 -4.54
C THR A 337 9.06 -29.41 -4.16
N ALA A 338 7.78 -29.38 -3.81
CA ALA A 338 7.12 -28.19 -3.31
C ALA A 338 6.30 -28.54 -2.07
N GLY A 339 6.35 -27.68 -1.06
CA GLY A 339 5.51 -27.83 0.12
C GLY A 339 6.25 -27.79 1.47
N PRO A 340 5.48 -27.80 2.58
CA PRO A 340 4.01 -27.74 2.53
C PRO A 340 3.49 -26.38 2.07
N PHE A 341 2.49 -26.35 1.19
CA PHE A 341 1.84 -25.12 0.71
C PHE A 341 0.30 -25.28 0.76
N THR A 342 -0.41 -24.16 0.91
CA THR A 342 -1.88 -24.11 0.85
C THR A 342 -2.36 -23.70 -0.53
N ARG A 343 -3.68 -23.87 -0.81
CA ARG A 343 -4.24 -23.52 -2.14
C ARG A 343 -4.04 -22.08 -2.55
N ARG A 344 -3.90 -21.14 -1.57
CA ARG A 344 -3.74 -19.71 -1.83
C ARG A 344 -2.30 -19.23 -1.90
N GLN A 345 -1.35 -20.13 -1.61
CA GLN A 345 0.07 -19.80 -1.64
C GLN A 345 0.67 -20.07 -3.02
N PHE A 346 1.69 -19.30 -3.37
CA PHE A 346 2.55 -19.63 -4.48
C PHE A 346 3.37 -20.87 -4.13
N ALA A 347 3.31 -21.89 -4.99
CA ALA A 347 4.09 -23.12 -4.84
C ALA A 347 5.22 -23.11 -5.89
N ALA A 348 6.47 -23.19 -5.42
CA ALA A 348 7.64 -23.16 -6.30
C ALA A 348 7.56 -24.30 -7.33
N GLY A 349 7.67 -23.98 -8.62
CA GLY A 349 7.57 -24.91 -9.72
C GLY A 349 6.13 -25.35 -10.10
N LEU A 350 5.12 -24.92 -9.35
CA LEU A 350 3.70 -25.18 -9.64
C LEU A 350 2.90 -23.91 -9.90
N GLY A 351 3.43 -22.73 -9.51
CA GLY A 351 2.76 -21.46 -9.67
C GLY A 351 1.75 -21.15 -8.56
N ARG A 352 0.78 -20.28 -8.88
CA ARG A 352 -0.38 -19.94 -8.05
C ARG A 352 -1.63 -20.06 -8.92
N ASP A 353 -2.70 -20.62 -8.35
CA ASP A 353 -4.01 -20.75 -9.01
C ASP A 353 -3.95 -21.55 -10.34
N THR A 354 -2.96 -22.46 -10.46
CA THR A 354 -2.73 -23.29 -11.63
C THR A 354 -3.47 -24.64 -11.53
N GLU A 355 -3.59 -25.32 -12.66
CA GLU A 355 -4.12 -26.69 -12.70
C GLU A 355 -3.28 -27.64 -11.81
N ALA A 356 -1.95 -27.46 -11.79
CA ALA A 356 -1.05 -28.23 -10.95
C ALA A 356 -1.31 -28.04 -9.46
N VAL A 357 -1.53 -26.80 -9.00
CA VAL A 357 -1.95 -26.53 -7.61
C VAL A 357 -3.29 -27.18 -7.31
N GLY A 358 -4.27 -27.08 -8.21
CA GLY A 358 -5.57 -27.76 -8.07
C GLY A 358 -5.43 -29.27 -7.89
N ALA A 359 -4.61 -29.90 -8.72
CA ALA A 359 -4.34 -31.33 -8.68
C ALA A 359 -3.63 -31.78 -7.39
N ALA A 360 -2.74 -30.99 -6.81
CA ALA A 360 -2.07 -31.27 -5.55
C ALA A 360 -3.07 -31.52 -4.39
N PHE A 361 -4.25 -30.90 -4.46
CA PHE A 361 -5.33 -31.06 -3.47
C PHE A 361 -6.44 -32.04 -3.89
N ALA A 362 -6.48 -32.46 -5.16
CA ALA A 362 -7.51 -33.37 -5.68
C ALA A 362 -7.00 -34.81 -5.90
N ALA A 363 -5.76 -34.97 -6.36
CA ALA A 363 -5.21 -36.29 -6.69
C ALA A 363 -5.02 -37.15 -5.44
N PRO A 364 -5.19 -38.51 -5.57
CA PRO A 364 -4.88 -39.42 -4.48
C PRO A 364 -3.41 -39.36 -4.05
N LEU A 365 -3.15 -39.67 -2.78
CA LEU A 365 -1.79 -39.74 -2.25
C LEU A 365 -1.00 -40.87 -2.96
N GLY A 366 0.24 -40.56 -3.36
CA GLY A 366 1.14 -41.50 -4.01
C GLY A 366 0.90 -41.76 -5.49
N GLU A 367 -0.21 -41.25 -6.05
CA GLU A 367 -0.50 -41.40 -7.48
C GLU A 367 0.08 -40.22 -8.28
N ILE A 368 0.49 -40.50 -9.52
CA ILE A 368 0.99 -39.48 -10.45
C ILE A 368 -0.19 -38.86 -11.18
N ALA A 369 -0.30 -37.55 -11.11
CA ALA A 369 -1.27 -36.75 -11.84
C ALA A 369 -0.57 -35.88 -12.93
N GLY A 370 -1.25 -35.71 -14.03
CA GLY A 370 -0.77 -34.84 -15.13
C GLY A 370 -0.63 -35.56 -16.46
N PRO A 371 -0.06 -34.91 -17.47
CA PRO A 371 0.57 -33.58 -17.47
C PRO A 371 -0.38 -32.42 -17.22
N LEU A 372 0.03 -31.46 -16.40
CA LEU A 372 -0.75 -30.35 -15.89
C LEU A 372 -0.03 -29.02 -16.18
N ASP A 373 -0.79 -27.97 -16.39
CA ASP A 373 -0.27 -26.61 -16.50
C ASP A 373 0.18 -26.10 -15.12
N ALA A 374 1.40 -25.60 -15.05
CA ALA A 374 2.00 -24.98 -13.86
C ALA A 374 2.29 -23.47 -14.06
N GLY A 375 1.76 -22.85 -15.12
CA GLY A 375 2.01 -21.45 -15.49
C GLY A 375 3.27 -21.30 -16.35
N ASP A 376 4.44 -21.50 -15.77
CA ASP A 376 5.73 -21.37 -16.50
C ASP A 376 6.15 -22.62 -17.25
N GLY A 377 5.38 -23.69 -17.17
CA GLY A 377 5.69 -24.96 -17.81
C GLY A 377 4.64 -26.03 -17.56
N VAL A 378 5.00 -27.27 -17.86
CA VAL A 378 4.15 -28.44 -17.69
C VAL A 378 4.75 -29.35 -16.63
N VAL A 379 3.92 -29.87 -15.74
CA VAL A 379 4.36 -30.77 -14.67
C VAL A 379 3.57 -32.07 -14.65
N LEU A 380 4.25 -33.14 -14.24
CA LEU A 380 3.63 -34.31 -13.61
C LEU A 380 3.87 -34.18 -12.11
N LEU A 381 2.89 -34.46 -11.30
CA LEU A 381 3.08 -34.41 -9.84
C LEU A 381 2.58 -35.67 -9.14
N ARG A 382 3.21 -35.97 -8.01
CA ARG A 382 2.77 -37.00 -7.05
C ARG A 382 2.57 -36.28 -5.70
N VAL A 383 1.42 -36.49 -5.11
CA VAL A 383 1.12 -35.95 -3.78
C VAL A 383 1.74 -36.87 -2.72
N ASP A 384 2.78 -36.40 -2.05
CA ASP A 384 3.50 -37.18 -1.05
C ASP A 384 2.81 -37.07 0.31
N GLU A 385 2.31 -35.88 0.68
CA GLU A 385 1.64 -35.62 1.94
C GLU A 385 0.51 -34.62 1.77
N ARG A 386 -0.57 -34.80 2.53
CA ARG A 386 -1.65 -33.83 2.62
C ARG A 386 -2.16 -33.72 4.06
N THR A 387 -2.06 -32.52 4.62
CA THR A 387 -2.64 -32.19 5.91
C THR A 387 -4.07 -31.68 5.68
N GLN A 388 -5.05 -32.34 6.29
CA GLN A 388 -6.45 -31.93 6.20
C GLN A 388 -6.75 -30.80 7.20
N ALA A 389 -7.68 -29.92 6.82
CA ALA A 389 -8.19 -28.90 7.71
C ALA A 389 -8.91 -29.53 8.92
N ASN A 390 -8.60 -29.07 10.14
CA ASN A 390 -9.18 -29.60 11.36
C ASN A 390 -10.58 -28.99 11.60
N PRO A 391 -11.67 -29.83 11.61
CA PRO A 391 -13.02 -29.35 11.84
C PRO A 391 -13.24 -28.71 13.22
N GLU A 392 -12.51 -29.13 14.26
CA GLU A 392 -12.64 -28.57 15.60
C GLU A 392 -12.10 -27.13 15.66
N LEU A 393 -10.96 -26.89 14.99
CA LEU A 393 -10.41 -25.54 14.85
C LEU A 393 -11.35 -24.64 14.01
N PHE A 394 -11.99 -25.19 12.98
CA PHE A 394 -12.99 -24.44 12.21
C PHE A 394 -14.12 -23.92 13.11
N VAL A 395 -14.69 -24.82 13.95
CA VAL A 395 -15.77 -24.43 14.86
C VAL A 395 -15.32 -23.27 15.79
N ALA A 396 -14.07 -23.32 16.26
CA ALA A 396 -13.53 -22.29 17.16
C ALA A 396 -13.36 -20.93 16.47
N VAL A 397 -13.03 -20.89 15.18
CA VAL A 397 -12.72 -19.63 14.44
C VAL A 397 -13.82 -19.20 13.49
N ARG A 398 -14.90 -19.97 13.33
CA ARG A 398 -15.95 -19.77 12.34
C ARG A 398 -16.56 -18.37 12.35
N GLU A 399 -16.91 -17.86 13.53
CA GLU A 399 -17.56 -16.54 13.65
C GLU A 399 -16.55 -15.38 13.37
N GLN A 400 -15.31 -15.56 13.75
CA GLN A 400 -14.24 -14.60 13.38
C GLN A 400 -14.03 -14.58 11.89
N LEU A 401 -13.94 -15.76 11.25
CA LEU A 401 -13.79 -15.90 9.80
C LEU A 401 -14.98 -15.27 9.05
N ARG A 402 -16.22 -15.51 9.55
CA ARG A 402 -17.44 -14.89 9.00
C ARG A 402 -17.35 -13.37 9.01
N SER A 403 -16.98 -12.79 10.16
CA SER A 403 -16.83 -11.34 10.30
C SER A 403 -15.77 -10.79 9.35
N GLN A 404 -14.64 -11.48 9.21
CA GLN A 404 -13.56 -11.08 8.30
C GLN A 404 -14.02 -11.11 6.82
N MET A 405 -14.67 -12.19 6.39
CA MET A 405 -15.16 -12.31 5.02
C MET A 405 -16.28 -11.30 4.73
N GLN A 406 -17.15 -11.02 5.69
CA GLN A 406 -18.18 -9.97 5.56
C GLN A 406 -17.57 -8.59 5.39
N MET A 407 -16.54 -8.24 6.18
CA MET A 407 -15.83 -6.96 6.01
C MET A 407 -15.15 -6.86 4.64
N GLN A 408 -14.53 -7.95 4.18
CA GLN A 408 -13.88 -7.99 2.87
C GLN A 408 -14.90 -7.85 1.73
N ALA A 409 -16.04 -8.56 1.82
CA ALA A 409 -17.12 -8.46 0.83
C ALA A 409 -17.74 -7.04 0.83
N ALA A 410 -17.93 -6.43 2.01
CA ALA A 410 -18.41 -5.07 2.13
C ALA A 410 -17.46 -4.06 1.47
N GLN A 411 -16.16 -4.21 1.69
CA GLN A 411 -15.14 -3.35 1.04
C GLN A 411 -15.12 -3.53 -0.48
N SER A 412 -15.21 -4.77 -0.95
CA SER A 412 -15.28 -5.08 -2.39
C SER A 412 -16.53 -4.45 -3.03
N ASN A 413 -17.69 -4.56 -2.37
CA ASN A 413 -18.93 -3.95 -2.84
C ASN A 413 -18.84 -2.42 -2.95
N VAL A 414 -18.20 -1.77 -1.97
CA VAL A 414 -17.95 -0.32 -2.01
C VAL A 414 -17.06 0.04 -3.20
N ASN A 415 -15.98 -0.70 -3.41
CA ASN A 415 -15.06 -0.44 -4.51
C ASN A 415 -15.74 -0.67 -5.89
N LEU A 416 -16.49 -1.74 -6.05
CA LEU A 416 -17.27 -2.02 -7.26
C LEU A 416 -18.31 -0.92 -7.53
N TRP A 417 -18.97 -0.45 -6.48
CA TRP A 417 -19.94 0.64 -6.61
C TRP A 417 -19.29 1.96 -7.00
N ILE A 418 -18.14 2.30 -6.38
CA ILE A 418 -17.37 3.51 -6.73
C ILE A 418 -16.90 3.44 -8.18
N ASN A 419 -16.37 2.29 -8.61
CA ASN A 419 -15.94 2.10 -10.00
C ASN A 419 -17.11 2.21 -10.99
N GLY A 420 -18.25 1.57 -10.69
CA GLY A 420 -19.44 1.71 -11.52
C GLY A 420 -20.01 3.13 -11.57
N LEU A 421 -19.84 3.93 -10.50
CA LEU A 421 -20.16 5.35 -10.55
C LEU A 421 -19.19 6.15 -11.41
N ARG A 422 -17.88 5.86 -11.34
CA ARG A 422 -16.87 6.51 -12.18
C ARG A 422 -17.14 6.28 -13.68
N GLU A 423 -17.53 5.06 -14.04
CA GLU A 423 -17.90 4.71 -15.42
C GLU A 423 -19.20 5.39 -15.92
N THR A 424 -20.14 5.66 -15.01
CA THR A 424 -21.45 6.21 -15.37
C THR A 424 -21.60 7.71 -15.09
N ALA A 425 -20.73 8.31 -14.30
CA ALA A 425 -20.78 9.73 -13.97
C ALA A 425 -20.21 10.58 -15.12
N THR A 426 -21.10 11.19 -15.89
CA THR A 426 -20.71 12.33 -16.71
C THR A 426 -20.49 13.51 -15.76
N VAL A 427 -19.25 13.89 -15.52
CA VAL A 427 -18.92 15.11 -14.78
C VAL A 427 -19.34 16.28 -15.67
N VAL A 428 -20.37 16.98 -15.23
CA VAL A 428 -20.89 18.20 -15.89
C VAL A 428 -20.14 19.40 -15.32
#